data_79d50731ca0503a00e7e74c7a0910e35
#
_entry.id   79d50731ca0503a00e7e74c7a0910e35
#
_cell.length_a   1.000
_cell.length_b   1.000
_cell.length_c   1.000
_cell.angle_alpha   90.00
_cell.angle_beta   90.00
_cell.angle_gamma   90.00
#
_symmetry.space_group_name_H-M   'P 1'
#
loop_
_entity.id
_entity.type
_entity.pdbx_description
1 polymer ?
#
loop_
_entity_poly.entity_id
_entity_poly.type
_entity_poly.pdbx_seq_one_letter_code
_entity_poly.pdbx_strand_id
1 'polypeptide(L)'
;MCKRFTLIFSVVVFLLGTVISCEKQTVNPPQSEPDYDQLTENAVKEFLGFARTPRPGFHLDKAREYIKAFAQKNGWQWNRDTYGNCWFDVPATKGYEKYPNFILQGHMDMVCDAAPGEKLDFLKDVGTPHREGNLIWGEHMNLGADNGIGVGMMLAIVTSDIGHGPVRCLFTADEEVGMHGAANLDASTINSKYLVSLDGEQKGQLYRGCAGAITLQISDKFESEGAKAGLSKVTIGISGLKGGHSGRDIQDHRLSASVMTIKILDNLYEMFGARVMNINCGAVHNGIANNTEFSVAVKSSDTQAVLSQIQEIIDAFAVEYPKEKIERNLAAGEIGPEDYVCPSSGMEKILNVLKKLKYGVIEIEGNHVTKSSNISPVSLKDGEFSVKSMMRSDYNEWMLEQADYYLALGDSLKVKADVASGNPAWYSPTIYPMVAMLKEFYREALGHDIVDYRSQGGVEPAYFCQLRPDLQVTCFGPEINDAHTSKETLHIDDVPAVLKATVRTLQHVNELGE
;
A
#
# COMPACT_ATOMS: atom_id res chain seq x y z
N MET A 1 41.94 -7.03 -89.11
CA MET A 1 41.11 -5.83 -89.31
C MET A 1 40.75 -5.30 -87.93
N CYS A 2 41.47 -4.24 -87.55
CA CYS A 2 41.39 -3.68 -86.22
C CYS A 2 40.55 -2.40 -86.27
N LYS A 3 39.44 -2.33 -85.57
CA LYS A 3 38.71 -1.07 -85.42
C LYS A 3 38.94 -0.57 -84.01
N ARG A 4 39.59 0.59 -83.94
CA ARG A 4 39.78 1.38 -82.72
C ARG A 4 38.42 2.01 -82.28
N PHE A 5 38.05 1.86 -81.08
CA PHE A 5 36.97 2.64 -80.40
C PHE A 5 37.63 3.65 -79.47
N THR A 6 37.33 4.92 -79.74
CA THR A 6 37.77 6.06 -78.92
C THR A 6 36.78 6.25 -77.78
N LEU A 7 37.27 6.19 -76.59
CA LEU A 7 36.45 6.42 -75.36
C LEU A 7 36.55 7.92 -75.02
N ILE A 8 35.41 8.59 -75.04
CA ILE A 8 35.27 9.98 -74.56
C ILE A 8 34.93 9.90 -73.04
N PHE A 9 35.83 10.42 -72.19
CA PHE A 9 35.56 10.59 -70.74
C PHE A 9 34.81 11.91 -70.53
N SER A 10 33.54 11.82 -70.22
CA SER A 10 32.79 12.95 -69.67
C SER A 10 32.97 12.99 -68.14
N VAL A 11 33.67 14.03 -67.69
CA VAL A 11 33.80 14.31 -66.23
C VAL A 11 32.50 14.96 -65.76
N VAL A 12 31.70 14.24 -65.01
CA VAL A 12 30.55 14.79 -64.25
C VAL A 12 31.07 15.22 -62.92
N VAL A 13 31.18 16.51 -62.68
CA VAL A 13 31.47 17.08 -61.37
C VAL A 13 30.19 17.03 -60.55
N PHE A 14 30.10 16.10 -59.59
CA PHE A 14 29.08 16.13 -58.57
C PHE A 14 29.46 17.17 -57.50
N LEU A 15 28.78 18.30 -57.49
CA LEU A 15 28.75 19.22 -56.37
C LEU A 15 27.91 18.57 -55.27
N LEU A 16 28.57 17.92 -54.30
CA LEU A 16 27.95 17.54 -53.01
C LEU A 16 27.71 18.82 -52.21
N GLY A 17 26.51 19.35 -52.31
CA GLY A 17 26.01 20.33 -51.33
C GLY A 17 25.80 19.64 -50.00
N THR A 18 26.73 19.79 -49.06
CA THR A 18 26.52 19.48 -47.65
C THR A 18 25.47 20.43 -47.14
N VAL A 19 24.23 19.95 -47.05
CA VAL A 19 23.20 20.58 -46.22
C VAL A 19 23.64 20.37 -44.77
N ILE A 20 24.32 21.35 -44.19
CA ILE A 20 24.53 21.44 -42.75
C ILE A 20 23.15 21.71 -42.20
N SER A 21 22.47 20.64 -41.75
CA SER A 21 21.31 20.75 -40.86
C SER A 21 21.82 21.43 -39.60
N CYS A 22 21.54 22.70 -39.46
CA CYS A 22 21.73 23.42 -38.22
C CYS A 22 20.60 22.91 -37.28
N GLU A 23 20.84 21.79 -36.61
CA GLU A 23 20.05 21.47 -35.43
C GLU A 23 20.18 22.67 -34.47
N LYS A 24 19.10 23.41 -34.30
CA LYS A 24 19.01 24.38 -33.25
C LYS A 24 19.16 23.59 -31.93
N GLN A 25 20.38 23.56 -31.38
CA GLN A 25 20.55 23.25 -29.98
C GLN A 25 19.62 24.20 -29.24
N THR A 26 18.56 23.66 -28.66
CA THR A 26 17.75 24.36 -27.68
C THR A 26 18.69 24.63 -26.50
N VAL A 27 19.23 25.84 -26.43
CA VAL A 27 20.01 26.28 -25.27
C VAL A 27 19.03 26.30 -24.12
N ASN A 28 19.16 25.34 -23.21
CA ASN A 28 18.43 25.35 -21.97
C ASN A 28 18.69 26.68 -21.24
N PRO A 29 17.68 27.30 -20.62
CA PRO A 29 17.91 28.52 -19.85
C PRO A 29 18.96 28.25 -18.77
N PRO A 30 19.75 29.26 -18.37
CA PRO A 30 20.79 29.07 -17.36
C PRO A 30 20.15 28.58 -16.06
N GLN A 31 20.53 27.37 -15.66
CA GLN A 31 20.05 26.74 -14.44
C GLN A 31 20.96 27.19 -13.30
N SER A 32 20.46 28.04 -12.42
CA SER A 32 21.13 28.28 -11.15
C SER A 32 20.72 27.19 -10.16
N GLU A 33 21.69 26.50 -9.58
CA GLU A 33 21.43 25.61 -8.44
C GLU A 33 20.85 26.47 -7.30
N PRO A 34 19.68 26.10 -6.73
CA PRO A 34 19.12 26.79 -5.60
C PRO A 34 19.95 26.56 -4.33
N ASP A 35 19.79 27.44 -3.36
CA ASP A 35 20.24 27.16 -1.99
C ASP A 35 19.32 26.09 -1.38
N TYR A 36 19.78 24.85 -1.38
CA TYR A 36 19.00 23.70 -0.88
C TYR A 36 18.81 23.74 0.63
N ASP A 37 19.70 24.38 1.38
CA ASP A 37 19.52 24.56 2.83
C ASP A 37 18.36 25.52 3.10
N GLN A 38 18.30 26.63 2.38
CA GLN A 38 17.19 27.58 2.47
C GLN A 38 15.88 26.96 1.96
N LEU A 39 15.92 26.17 0.89
CA LEU A 39 14.75 25.50 0.35
C LEU A 39 14.21 24.44 1.33
N THR A 40 15.10 23.75 2.04
CA THR A 40 14.74 22.80 3.10
C THR A 40 14.05 23.50 4.26
N GLU A 41 14.59 24.63 4.75
CA GLU A 41 13.95 25.40 5.81
C GLU A 41 12.57 25.92 5.37
N ASN A 42 12.41 26.29 4.09
CA ASN A 42 11.12 26.68 3.54
C ASN A 42 10.14 25.48 3.51
N ALA A 43 10.59 24.29 3.09
CA ALA A 43 9.78 23.08 3.09
C ALA A 43 9.32 22.69 4.50
N VAL A 44 10.24 22.73 5.46
CA VAL A 44 9.93 22.47 6.89
C VAL A 44 8.94 23.51 7.42
N LYS A 45 9.12 24.79 7.08
CA LYS A 45 8.18 25.85 7.47
C LYS A 45 6.77 25.62 6.94
N GLU A 46 6.64 25.27 5.66
CA GLU A 46 5.34 24.97 5.05
C GLU A 46 4.73 23.69 5.66
N PHE A 47 5.54 22.64 5.88
CA PHE A 47 5.11 21.46 6.62
C PHE A 47 4.55 21.81 8.00
N LEU A 48 5.31 22.53 8.82
CA LEU A 48 4.88 22.91 10.17
C LEU A 48 3.67 23.86 10.15
N GLY A 49 3.51 24.67 9.10
CA GLY A 49 2.31 25.45 8.85
C GLY A 49 1.08 24.54 8.61
N PHE A 50 1.24 23.54 7.75
CA PHE A 50 0.20 22.57 7.42
C PHE A 50 -0.13 21.64 8.60
N ALA A 51 0.86 21.21 9.38
CA ALA A 51 0.70 20.37 10.56
C ALA A 51 -0.17 21.00 11.67
N ARG A 52 -0.36 22.32 11.67
CA ARG A 52 -1.30 23.03 12.57
C ARG A 52 -2.76 22.86 12.16
N THR A 53 -3.02 22.12 11.10
CA THR A 53 -4.37 21.89 10.58
C THR A 53 -4.80 20.47 10.93
N PRO A 54 -5.86 20.29 11.75
CA PRO A 54 -6.45 18.97 11.96
C PRO A 54 -6.89 18.35 10.64
N ARG A 55 -6.41 17.14 10.34
CA ARG A 55 -6.62 16.47 9.05
C ARG A 55 -6.73 14.94 9.14
N PRO A 56 -7.53 14.41 10.10
CA PRO A 56 -7.80 12.98 10.11
C PRO A 56 -8.61 12.57 8.87
N GLY A 57 -8.42 11.33 8.41
CA GLY A 57 -9.16 10.80 7.27
C GLY A 57 -10.66 11.08 7.34
N PHE A 58 -11.30 11.31 6.20
CA PHE A 58 -12.71 11.73 6.01
C PHE A 58 -13.06 13.13 6.54
N HIS A 59 -12.14 13.87 7.17
CA HIS A 59 -12.39 15.19 7.76
C HIS A 59 -11.37 16.24 7.31
N LEU A 60 -11.26 16.44 5.98
CA LEU A 60 -10.19 17.22 5.34
C LEU A 60 -10.57 18.66 4.96
N ASP A 61 -11.69 19.19 5.42
CA ASP A 61 -12.12 20.54 4.99
C ASP A 61 -11.12 21.62 5.39
N LYS A 62 -10.52 21.52 6.59
CA LYS A 62 -9.49 22.47 7.05
C LYS A 62 -8.20 22.37 6.25
N ALA A 63 -7.78 21.14 5.89
CA ALA A 63 -6.62 20.92 5.04
C ALA A 63 -6.83 21.52 3.63
N ARG A 64 -8.01 21.31 3.04
CA ARG A 64 -8.39 21.90 1.75
C ARG A 64 -8.40 23.42 1.79
N GLU A 65 -8.93 24.03 2.86
CA GLU A 65 -8.94 25.50 3.00
C GLU A 65 -7.51 26.06 3.18
N TYR A 66 -6.61 25.34 3.85
CA TYR A 66 -5.19 25.71 3.93
C TYR A 66 -4.55 25.75 2.53
N ILE A 67 -4.69 24.68 1.74
CA ILE A 67 -4.15 24.56 0.38
C ILE A 67 -4.79 25.61 -0.54
N LYS A 68 -6.09 25.82 -0.44
CA LYS A 68 -6.81 26.83 -1.21
C LYS A 68 -6.32 28.25 -0.90
N ALA A 69 -6.16 28.57 0.39
CA ALA A 69 -5.63 29.88 0.81
C ALA A 69 -4.19 30.09 0.31
N PHE A 70 -3.37 29.03 0.32
CA PHE A 70 -2.02 29.06 -0.23
C PHE A 70 -2.03 29.36 -1.74
N ALA A 71 -2.84 28.64 -2.52
CA ALA A 71 -2.96 28.87 -3.96
C ALA A 71 -3.44 30.29 -4.28
N GLN A 72 -4.48 30.77 -3.58
CA GLN A 72 -5.04 32.13 -3.76
C GLN A 72 -4.01 33.23 -3.43
N LYS A 73 -3.24 33.05 -2.35
CA LYS A 73 -2.16 33.99 -1.96
C LYS A 73 -1.12 34.15 -3.08
N ASN A 74 -0.86 33.08 -3.85
CA ASN A 74 0.10 33.08 -4.96
C ASN A 74 -0.55 33.38 -6.32
N GLY A 75 -1.85 33.70 -6.37
CA GLY A 75 -2.57 34.00 -7.61
C GLY A 75 -2.88 32.79 -8.48
N TRP A 76 -2.82 31.58 -7.93
CA TRP A 76 -3.10 30.34 -8.66
C TRP A 76 -4.55 29.91 -8.48
N GLN A 77 -5.12 29.31 -9.54
CA GLN A 77 -6.47 28.79 -9.51
C GLN A 77 -6.49 27.44 -8.78
N TRP A 78 -7.19 27.41 -7.63
CA TRP A 78 -7.45 26.19 -6.90
C TRP A 78 -8.64 25.44 -7.52
N ASN A 79 -8.52 24.12 -7.60
CA ASN A 79 -9.53 23.20 -8.12
C ASN A 79 -9.78 22.07 -7.14
N ARG A 80 -10.93 21.43 -7.24
CA ARG A 80 -11.33 20.27 -6.43
C ARG A 80 -12.20 19.33 -7.27
N ASP A 81 -12.01 18.01 -7.16
CA ASP A 81 -12.92 17.02 -7.71
C ASP A 81 -14.13 16.74 -6.79
N THR A 82 -15.01 15.85 -7.23
CA THR A 82 -16.22 15.49 -6.50
C THR A 82 -15.96 14.70 -5.24
N TYR A 83 -14.87 13.92 -5.18
CA TYR A 83 -14.49 13.19 -3.98
C TYR A 83 -13.87 14.10 -2.93
N GLY A 84 -13.05 15.02 -3.35
CA GLY A 84 -12.41 15.98 -2.46
C GLY A 84 -10.90 16.05 -2.59
N ASN A 85 -10.31 15.40 -3.60
CA ASN A 85 -8.96 15.71 -4.02
C ASN A 85 -8.91 17.16 -4.51
N CYS A 86 -7.79 17.83 -4.32
CA CYS A 86 -7.65 19.19 -4.81
C CYS A 86 -6.29 19.41 -5.48
N TRP A 87 -6.20 20.42 -6.30
CA TRP A 87 -4.96 20.80 -6.99
C TRP A 87 -4.97 22.27 -7.39
N PHE A 88 -3.79 22.74 -7.69
CA PHE A 88 -3.59 23.99 -8.41
C PHE A 88 -2.47 23.84 -9.45
N ASP A 89 -2.55 24.63 -10.50
CA ASP A 89 -1.58 24.65 -11.59
C ASP A 89 -0.70 25.89 -11.46
N VAL A 90 0.62 25.70 -11.47
CA VAL A 90 1.63 26.73 -11.42
C VAL A 90 2.16 26.93 -12.84
N PRO A 91 2.12 28.16 -13.38
CA PRO A 91 2.65 28.44 -14.70
C PRO A 91 4.17 28.18 -14.78
N ALA A 92 4.66 27.86 -15.96
CA ALA A 92 6.09 27.76 -16.20
C ALA A 92 6.82 29.07 -15.80
N THR A 93 8.01 28.94 -15.26
CA THR A 93 8.92 30.07 -15.06
C THR A 93 9.47 30.54 -16.38
N LYS A 94 9.95 31.79 -16.42
CA LYS A 94 10.48 32.40 -17.66
C LYS A 94 11.59 31.55 -18.28
N GLY A 95 11.42 31.16 -19.53
CA GLY A 95 12.35 30.34 -20.29
C GLY A 95 12.04 28.84 -20.27
N TYR A 96 11.06 28.41 -19.45
CA TYR A 96 10.63 27.02 -19.34
C TYR A 96 9.22 26.76 -19.91
N GLU A 97 8.66 27.70 -20.67
CA GLU A 97 7.29 27.65 -21.19
C GLU A 97 7.03 26.49 -22.16
N LYS A 98 8.10 25.92 -22.74
CA LYS A 98 8.05 24.79 -23.66
C LYS A 98 8.30 23.43 -22.98
N TYR A 99 8.58 23.42 -21.70
CA TYR A 99 8.77 22.19 -20.95
C TYR A 99 7.44 21.45 -20.78
N PRO A 100 7.46 20.12 -20.71
CA PRO A 100 6.24 19.36 -20.48
C PRO A 100 5.65 19.68 -19.11
N ASN A 101 4.32 19.50 -18.98
CA ASN A 101 3.66 19.49 -17.68
C ASN A 101 4.27 18.44 -16.77
N PHE A 102 4.32 18.75 -15.47
CA PHE A 102 4.79 17.84 -14.44
C PHE A 102 3.79 17.82 -13.26
N ILE A 103 3.62 16.67 -12.62
CA ILE A 103 2.77 16.56 -11.43
C ILE A 103 3.66 16.25 -10.24
N LEU A 104 3.57 17.08 -9.20
CA LEU A 104 4.02 16.77 -7.84
C LEU A 104 2.80 16.36 -7.02
N GLN A 105 2.89 15.27 -6.30
CA GLN A 105 1.76 14.72 -5.56
C GLN A 105 2.13 14.36 -4.12
N GLY A 106 1.17 14.52 -3.23
CA GLY A 106 1.18 14.07 -1.85
C GLY A 106 -0.24 14.04 -1.30
N HIS A 107 -0.47 13.30 -0.20
CA HIS A 107 -1.80 13.23 0.41
C HIS A 107 -2.00 14.26 1.53
N MET A 108 -3.27 14.59 1.80
CA MET A 108 -3.63 15.64 2.75
C MET A 108 -3.90 15.12 4.17
N ASP A 109 -4.40 13.93 4.29
CA ASP A 109 -4.76 13.32 5.56
C ASP A 109 -3.53 12.84 6.36
N MET A 110 -3.77 12.33 7.53
CA MET A 110 -2.78 11.67 8.38
C MET A 110 -3.45 10.65 9.28
N VAL A 111 -2.75 9.60 9.64
CA VAL A 111 -3.11 8.80 10.81
C VAL A 111 -2.91 9.66 12.04
N CYS A 112 -3.95 9.80 12.85
CA CYS A 112 -3.86 10.52 14.12
C CYS A 112 -3.65 9.52 15.26
N ASP A 113 -2.51 9.62 15.95
CA ASP A 113 -2.20 8.79 17.12
C ASP A 113 -1.76 9.65 18.30
N ALA A 114 -2.44 9.47 19.44
CA ALA A 114 -2.17 10.22 20.66
C ALA A 114 -1.12 9.49 21.53
N ALA A 115 -0.27 10.27 22.19
CA ALA A 115 0.66 9.73 23.17
C ALA A 115 -0.08 9.01 24.31
N PRO A 116 0.52 7.99 24.92
CA PRO A 116 -0.13 7.22 25.98
C PRO A 116 -0.63 8.09 27.12
N GLY A 117 -1.94 8.01 27.39
CA GLY A 117 -2.60 8.78 28.45
C GLY A 117 -3.24 10.10 28.00
N GLU A 118 -2.96 10.58 26.80
CA GLU A 118 -3.61 11.75 26.21
C GLU A 118 -5.04 11.45 25.76
N LYS A 119 -5.91 12.47 25.85
CA LYS A 119 -7.29 12.41 25.39
C LYS A 119 -7.55 13.59 24.46
N LEU A 120 -7.36 13.39 23.17
CA LEU A 120 -7.44 14.40 22.16
C LEU A 120 -8.68 14.27 21.28
N ASP A 121 -9.22 15.40 20.84
CA ASP A 121 -10.22 15.49 19.77
C ASP A 121 -9.50 15.76 18.46
N PHE A 122 -9.21 14.73 17.68
CA PHE A 122 -8.46 14.84 16.42
C PHE A 122 -9.12 15.74 15.36
N LEU A 123 -10.36 16.17 15.57
CA LEU A 123 -11.00 17.18 14.71
C LEU A 123 -10.60 18.61 15.08
N LYS A 124 -9.90 18.81 16.22
CA LYS A 124 -9.53 20.11 16.77
C LYS A 124 -8.07 20.19 17.18
N ASP A 125 -7.59 19.11 17.82
CA ASP A 125 -6.25 19.09 18.41
C ASP A 125 -5.21 18.68 17.37
N VAL A 126 -4.01 19.19 17.54
CA VAL A 126 -2.84 18.93 16.69
C VAL A 126 -1.61 18.74 17.56
N GLY A 127 -0.63 18.00 17.07
CA GLY A 127 0.65 17.83 17.74
C GLY A 127 1.41 19.17 17.88
N THR A 128 2.02 19.39 19.02
CA THR A 128 2.93 20.51 19.22
C THR A 128 4.29 20.14 18.65
N PRO A 129 4.81 20.87 17.63
CA PRO A 129 6.07 20.51 17.01
C PRO A 129 7.26 20.81 17.92
N HIS A 130 8.16 19.84 18.02
CA HIS A 130 9.48 19.94 18.61
C HIS A 130 10.55 19.72 17.55
N ARG A 131 11.64 20.50 17.62
CA ARG A 131 12.81 20.32 16.77
C ARG A 131 14.07 20.25 17.63
N GLU A 132 14.82 19.17 17.48
CA GLU A 132 16.13 18.99 18.10
C GLU A 132 17.15 18.54 17.05
N GLY A 133 18.08 19.43 16.70
CA GLY A 133 19.01 19.18 15.60
C GLY A 133 18.27 18.91 14.27
N ASN A 134 18.46 17.72 13.72
CA ASN A 134 17.86 17.29 12.45
C ASN A 134 16.57 16.49 12.61
N LEU A 135 16.01 16.44 13.81
CA LEU A 135 14.78 15.69 14.09
C LEU A 135 13.61 16.63 14.39
N ILE A 136 12.44 16.30 13.85
CA ILE A 136 11.16 16.94 14.18
C ILE A 136 10.17 15.87 14.60
N TRP A 137 9.45 16.09 15.71
CA TRP A 137 8.37 15.24 16.20
C TRP A 137 7.27 16.05 16.86
N GLY A 138 6.13 15.42 17.15
CA GLY A 138 5.00 16.03 17.85
C GLY A 138 4.97 15.68 19.34
N GLU A 139 4.69 16.66 20.21
CA GLU A 139 4.29 16.41 21.58
C GLU A 139 2.78 16.15 21.63
N HIS A 140 2.34 15.24 22.52
CA HIS A 140 0.97 14.79 22.73
C HIS A 140 0.40 13.90 21.62
N MET A 141 0.77 14.12 20.37
CA MET A 141 0.43 13.28 19.21
C MET A 141 1.43 13.52 18.08
N ASN A 142 1.41 12.63 17.09
CA ASN A 142 2.20 12.80 15.86
C ASN A 142 1.85 14.10 15.09
N LEU A 143 2.78 14.57 14.23
CA LEU A 143 2.60 15.76 13.39
C LEU A 143 2.00 15.42 12.01
N GLY A 144 2.02 14.17 11.62
CA GLY A 144 1.73 13.71 10.27
C GLY A 144 2.82 14.20 9.30
N ALA A 145 4.07 13.88 9.58
CA ALA A 145 5.16 14.09 8.64
C ALA A 145 4.91 13.31 7.35
N ASP A 146 4.31 12.14 7.48
CA ASP A 146 3.61 11.39 6.47
C ASP A 146 2.19 11.98 6.28
N ASN A 147 1.83 12.58 5.15
CA ASN A 147 2.69 13.08 4.07
C ASN A 147 2.82 14.62 4.12
N GLY A 148 2.79 15.19 5.32
CA GLY A 148 2.88 16.65 5.53
C GLY A 148 4.20 17.25 5.02
N ILE A 149 5.33 16.52 5.11
CA ILE A 149 6.60 17.00 4.56
C ILE A 149 6.61 16.96 3.03
N GLY A 150 5.97 15.97 2.40
CA GLY A 150 5.78 15.94 0.96
C GLY A 150 5.02 17.16 0.48
N VAL A 151 3.90 17.49 1.15
CA VAL A 151 3.15 18.73 0.91
C VAL A 151 4.06 19.95 1.11
N GLY A 152 4.82 20.03 2.20
CA GLY A 152 5.74 21.14 2.49
C GLY A 152 6.79 21.32 1.40
N MET A 153 7.39 20.23 0.89
CA MET A 153 8.35 20.26 -0.21
C MET A 153 7.71 20.77 -1.51
N MET A 154 6.50 20.29 -1.85
CA MET A 154 5.75 20.77 -3.02
C MET A 154 5.56 22.28 -2.98
N LEU A 155 5.04 22.79 -1.85
CA LEU A 155 4.76 24.21 -1.66
C LEU A 155 6.04 25.08 -1.70
N ALA A 156 7.15 24.60 -1.13
CA ALA A 156 8.42 25.29 -1.16
C ALA A 156 9.03 25.34 -2.56
N ILE A 157 8.99 24.24 -3.32
CA ILE A 157 9.49 24.17 -4.71
C ILE A 157 8.80 25.23 -5.57
N VAL A 158 7.46 25.24 -5.59
CA VAL A 158 6.69 26.10 -6.50
C VAL A 158 6.65 27.58 -6.11
N THR A 159 7.11 27.95 -4.90
CA THR A 159 7.23 29.35 -4.45
C THR A 159 8.67 29.86 -4.46
N SER A 160 9.62 29.03 -4.87
CA SER A 160 11.03 29.42 -5.00
C SER A 160 11.33 30.01 -6.39
N ASP A 161 12.52 30.58 -6.55
CA ASP A 161 13.00 31.13 -7.84
C ASP A 161 13.58 30.04 -8.77
N ILE A 162 13.18 28.77 -8.57
CA ILE A 162 13.64 27.63 -9.39
C ILE A 162 12.98 27.67 -10.76
N GLY A 163 13.80 27.41 -11.81
CA GLY A 163 13.27 27.20 -13.15
C GLY A 163 12.52 25.89 -13.28
N HIS A 164 11.26 25.94 -13.76
CA HIS A 164 10.44 24.76 -14.03
C HIS A 164 9.41 25.01 -15.13
N GLY A 165 9.02 23.95 -15.85
CA GLY A 165 7.86 23.96 -16.75
C GLY A 165 6.55 24.14 -15.98
N PRO A 166 5.38 24.00 -16.63
CA PRO A 166 4.11 24.02 -15.91
C PRO A 166 4.07 22.87 -14.88
N VAL A 167 3.69 23.16 -13.62
CA VAL A 167 3.60 22.16 -12.55
C VAL A 167 2.20 22.12 -11.99
N ARG A 168 1.62 20.93 -11.90
CA ARG A 168 0.43 20.66 -11.09
C ARG A 168 0.84 20.14 -9.72
N CYS A 169 0.43 20.81 -8.65
CA CYS A 169 0.47 20.28 -7.30
C CYS A 169 -0.85 19.57 -7.02
N LEU A 170 -0.82 18.25 -6.92
CA LEU A 170 -1.97 17.39 -6.66
C LEU A 170 -1.96 16.91 -5.21
N PHE A 171 -3.05 17.15 -4.50
CA PHE A 171 -3.23 16.76 -3.11
C PHE A 171 -4.40 15.79 -3.02
N THR A 172 -4.11 14.53 -2.70
CA THR A 172 -5.12 13.47 -2.59
C THR A 172 -5.73 13.45 -1.19
N ALA A 173 -6.93 12.88 -1.11
CA ALA A 173 -7.71 12.76 0.10
C ALA A 173 -7.76 11.30 0.56
N ASP A 174 -7.79 11.09 1.88
CA ASP A 174 -8.12 9.81 2.49
C ASP A 174 -7.21 8.65 2.02
N GLU A 175 -5.90 8.92 1.93
CA GLU A 175 -4.88 7.92 1.64
C GLU A 175 -4.82 6.89 2.76
N GLU A 176 -4.66 7.34 3.99
CA GLU A 176 -4.43 6.59 5.22
C GLU A 176 -5.60 5.68 5.64
N VAL A 177 -6.75 5.95 5.09
CA VAL A 177 -7.98 5.17 5.36
C VAL A 177 -8.39 4.29 4.18
N GLY A 178 -7.48 4.11 3.20
CA GLY A 178 -7.64 3.18 2.08
C GLY A 178 -7.50 3.79 0.70
N MET A 179 -6.73 4.88 0.53
CA MET A 179 -6.43 5.52 -0.76
C MET A 179 -7.70 5.94 -1.53
N HIS A 180 -8.76 6.31 -0.80
CA HIS A 180 -10.07 6.58 -1.40
C HIS A 180 -10.03 7.75 -2.38
N GLY A 181 -9.21 8.76 -2.12
CA GLY A 181 -9.03 9.88 -3.02
C GLY A 181 -8.45 9.44 -4.37
N ALA A 182 -7.35 8.71 -4.35
CA ALA A 182 -6.73 8.20 -5.56
C ALA A 182 -7.64 7.23 -6.33
N ALA A 183 -8.39 6.38 -5.61
CA ALA A 183 -9.33 5.43 -6.19
C ALA A 183 -10.51 6.11 -6.92
N ASN A 184 -10.88 7.33 -6.52
CA ASN A 184 -11.98 8.11 -7.09
C ASN A 184 -11.51 9.33 -7.89
N LEU A 185 -10.23 9.42 -8.22
CA LEU A 185 -9.66 10.53 -8.96
C LEU A 185 -10.15 10.52 -10.41
N ASP A 186 -10.56 11.68 -10.92
CA ASP A 186 -10.90 11.83 -12.33
C ASP A 186 -9.62 11.73 -13.20
N ALA A 187 -9.65 10.92 -14.26
CA ALA A 187 -8.52 10.71 -15.15
C ALA A 187 -7.97 12.02 -15.75
N SER A 188 -8.83 13.03 -15.97
CA SER A 188 -8.42 14.35 -16.46
C SER A 188 -7.51 15.11 -15.49
N THR A 189 -7.49 14.71 -14.22
CA THR A 189 -6.59 15.28 -13.21
C THR A 189 -5.14 14.87 -13.45
N ILE A 190 -4.89 13.69 -14.03
CA ILE A 190 -3.53 13.26 -14.43
C ILE A 190 -3.20 13.83 -15.81
N ASN A 191 -2.99 15.13 -15.87
CA ASN A 191 -2.78 15.89 -17.12
C ASN A 191 -1.34 15.87 -17.65
N SER A 192 -0.46 15.10 -17.02
CA SER A 192 0.95 14.96 -17.42
C SER A 192 1.34 13.49 -17.58
N LYS A 193 2.34 13.25 -18.44
CA LYS A 193 3.05 11.97 -18.56
C LYS A 193 4.03 11.73 -17.38
N TYR A 194 4.36 12.76 -16.62
CA TYR A 194 5.38 12.75 -15.56
C TYR A 194 4.76 13.09 -14.22
N LEU A 195 4.95 12.21 -13.24
CA LEU A 195 4.46 12.39 -11.87
C LEU A 195 5.51 11.92 -10.87
N VAL A 196 5.73 12.71 -9.84
CA VAL A 196 6.48 12.33 -8.66
C VAL A 196 5.58 12.44 -7.44
N SER A 197 5.40 11.32 -6.75
CA SER A 197 4.79 11.28 -5.41
C SER A 197 5.90 11.49 -4.38
N LEU A 198 5.71 12.47 -3.49
CA LEU A 198 6.64 12.79 -2.41
C LEU A 198 6.22 12.12 -1.08
N ASP A 199 5.83 10.85 -1.19
CA ASP A 199 5.20 10.03 -0.14
C ASP A 199 6.06 8.84 0.29
N GLY A 200 7.37 8.94 0.12
CA GLY A 200 8.31 7.94 0.61
C GLY A 200 8.73 8.23 2.05
N GLU A 201 8.86 7.18 2.85
CA GLU A 201 9.19 7.26 4.26
C GLU A 201 10.61 6.76 4.58
N GLN A 202 11.36 6.29 3.56
CA GLN A 202 12.69 5.71 3.78
C GLN A 202 13.72 6.32 2.84
N LYS A 203 14.78 6.83 3.44
CA LYS A 203 15.93 7.39 2.74
C LYS A 203 16.55 6.39 1.77
N GLY A 204 16.86 6.87 0.57
CA GLY A 204 17.57 6.08 -0.44
C GLY A 204 16.73 4.99 -1.08
N GLN A 205 15.42 4.94 -0.85
CA GLN A 205 14.49 4.09 -1.56
C GLN A 205 13.74 4.85 -2.65
N LEU A 206 13.54 4.19 -3.78
CA LEU A 206 12.73 4.69 -4.89
C LEU A 206 11.71 3.62 -5.25
N TYR A 207 10.44 3.93 -5.11
CA TYR A 207 9.38 2.99 -5.39
C TYR A 207 9.21 2.78 -6.89
N ARG A 208 9.23 1.53 -7.30
CA ARG A 208 8.99 1.08 -8.68
C ARG A 208 7.79 0.16 -8.79
N GLY A 209 7.11 -0.07 -7.69
CA GLY A 209 5.95 -0.92 -7.63
C GLY A 209 5.39 -1.10 -6.23
N CYS A 210 4.19 -1.60 -6.19
CA CYS A 210 3.55 -2.08 -4.97
C CYS A 210 2.67 -3.27 -5.26
N ALA A 211 2.50 -4.13 -4.26
CA ALA A 211 1.49 -5.16 -4.32
C ALA A 211 0.09 -4.53 -4.27
N GLY A 212 -0.76 -4.96 -5.17
CA GLY A 212 -2.20 -4.81 -4.99
C GLY A 212 -2.73 -5.78 -3.97
N ALA A 213 -3.99 -5.60 -3.59
CA ALA A 213 -4.69 -6.50 -2.70
C ALA A 213 -6.15 -6.67 -3.11
N ILE A 214 -6.70 -7.86 -2.87
CA ILE A 214 -8.14 -8.10 -2.86
C ILE A 214 -8.52 -8.82 -1.58
N THR A 215 -9.65 -8.43 -0.99
CA THR A 215 -10.23 -9.13 0.16
C THR A 215 -11.49 -9.83 -0.29
N LEU A 216 -11.45 -11.15 -0.23
CA LEU A 216 -12.59 -12.01 -0.49
C LEU A 216 -13.30 -12.28 0.83
N GLN A 217 -14.62 -12.28 0.80
CA GLN A 217 -15.46 -12.67 1.92
C GLN A 217 -16.38 -13.81 1.48
N ILE A 218 -16.35 -14.91 2.23
CA ILE A 218 -17.28 -16.03 2.04
C ILE A 218 -18.10 -16.17 3.30
N SER A 219 -19.41 -16.34 3.15
CA SER A 219 -20.35 -16.43 4.27
C SER A 219 -21.52 -17.37 3.95
N ASP A 220 -22.08 -17.97 5.00
CA ASP A 220 -23.31 -18.77 4.93
C ASP A 220 -24.01 -18.74 6.31
N LYS A 221 -25.25 -19.23 6.34
CA LYS A 221 -26.01 -19.36 7.59
C LYS A 221 -26.56 -20.77 7.71
N PHE A 222 -26.34 -21.37 8.87
CA PHE A 222 -26.75 -22.74 9.17
C PHE A 222 -27.68 -22.76 10.37
N GLU A 223 -28.81 -23.45 10.22
CA GLU A 223 -29.72 -23.70 11.34
C GLU A 223 -29.10 -24.72 12.32
N SER A 224 -29.28 -24.52 13.62
CA SER A 224 -28.75 -25.44 14.63
C SER A 224 -29.46 -26.81 14.57
N GLU A 225 -28.69 -27.87 14.71
CA GLU A 225 -29.28 -29.20 14.99
C GLU A 225 -29.72 -29.38 16.44
N GLY A 226 -29.38 -28.42 17.32
CA GLY A 226 -29.60 -28.48 18.75
C GLY A 226 -28.72 -29.49 19.50
N ALA A 227 -28.77 -29.43 20.80
CA ALA A 227 -28.05 -30.36 21.66
C ALA A 227 -28.65 -31.75 21.57
N LYS A 228 -27.83 -32.77 21.32
CA LYS A 228 -28.24 -34.18 21.34
C LYS A 228 -27.63 -34.87 22.56
N ALA A 229 -28.41 -35.77 23.19
CA ALA A 229 -27.90 -36.59 24.29
C ALA A 229 -26.63 -37.36 23.85
N GLY A 230 -25.66 -37.47 24.75
CA GLY A 230 -24.41 -38.21 24.49
C GLY A 230 -23.34 -37.39 23.78
N LEU A 231 -23.53 -36.09 23.58
CA LEU A 231 -22.49 -35.17 23.09
C LEU A 231 -21.90 -34.34 24.23
N SER A 232 -20.61 -34.04 24.10
CA SER A 232 -19.85 -33.12 24.96
C SER A 232 -19.27 -31.98 24.12
N LYS A 233 -19.13 -30.81 24.75
CA LYS A 233 -18.44 -29.64 24.17
C LYS A 233 -16.96 -29.74 24.50
N VAL A 234 -16.12 -29.56 23.50
CA VAL A 234 -14.68 -29.32 23.68
C VAL A 234 -14.36 -27.93 23.19
N THR A 235 -13.79 -27.11 24.07
CA THR A 235 -13.36 -25.73 23.76
C THR A 235 -11.85 -25.70 23.61
N ILE A 236 -11.39 -25.06 22.55
CA ILE A 236 -10.00 -24.94 22.17
C ILE A 236 -9.64 -23.46 22.07
N GLY A 237 -8.76 -22.98 22.95
CA GLY A 237 -8.16 -21.66 22.89
C GLY A 237 -6.68 -21.76 22.50
N ILE A 238 -6.23 -20.94 21.55
CA ILE A 238 -4.83 -20.81 21.14
C ILE A 238 -4.48 -19.32 21.14
N SER A 239 -3.36 -18.98 21.77
CA SER A 239 -2.87 -17.60 21.86
C SER A 239 -1.33 -17.57 21.91
N GLY A 240 -0.76 -16.37 22.07
CA GLY A 240 0.69 -16.17 22.17
C GLY A 240 1.45 -16.16 20.85
N LEU A 241 0.76 -16.36 19.70
CA LEU A 241 1.39 -16.27 18.39
C LEU A 241 1.78 -14.82 18.07
N LYS A 242 2.86 -14.63 17.30
CA LYS A 242 3.37 -13.30 16.94
C LYS A 242 2.37 -12.47 16.17
N GLY A 243 1.60 -13.08 15.25
CA GLY A 243 0.78 -12.33 14.31
C GLY A 243 1.61 -11.41 13.42
N GLY A 244 1.04 -10.28 12.99
CA GLY A 244 1.71 -9.27 12.18
C GLY A 244 0.88 -8.82 10.99
N HIS A 245 1.45 -7.93 10.15
CA HIS A 245 0.81 -7.43 8.95
C HIS A 245 0.91 -8.43 7.80
N SER A 246 -0.21 -8.75 7.15
CA SER A 246 -0.31 -9.77 6.10
C SER A 246 0.49 -9.46 4.81
N GLY A 247 0.93 -8.23 4.61
CA GLY A 247 1.86 -7.87 3.55
C GLY A 247 3.31 -7.99 4.04
N ARG A 248 3.70 -7.10 4.95
CA ARG A 248 5.09 -6.95 5.39
C ARG A 248 5.66 -8.19 6.10
N ASP A 249 4.86 -8.84 6.95
CA ASP A 249 5.34 -9.92 7.83
C ASP A 249 5.02 -11.33 7.32
N ILE A 250 4.32 -11.47 6.20
CA ILE A 250 3.94 -12.79 5.63
C ILE A 250 5.16 -13.60 5.18
N GLN A 251 6.22 -12.91 4.73
CA GLN A 251 7.48 -13.52 4.32
C GLN A 251 8.27 -14.16 5.47
N ASP A 252 7.98 -13.79 6.70
CA ASP A 252 8.63 -14.34 7.90
C ASP A 252 8.13 -15.75 8.23
N HIS A 253 7.23 -16.33 7.43
CA HIS A 253 6.62 -17.63 7.65
C HIS A 253 6.03 -17.79 9.06
N ARG A 254 5.34 -16.75 9.55
CA ARG A 254 4.71 -16.76 10.87
C ARG A 254 3.53 -17.73 10.89
N LEU A 255 3.36 -18.42 12.01
CA LEU A 255 2.23 -19.31 12.22
C LEU A 255 0.94 -18.49 12.38
N SER A 256 -0.12 -18.89 11.68
CA SER A 256 -1.45 -18.29 11.80
C SER A 256 -2.40 -19.19 12.60
N ALA A 257 -3.09 -18.58 13.55
CA ALA A 257 -4.15 -19.26 14.29
C ALA A 257 -5.26 -19.80 13.39
N SER A 258 -5.52 -19.15 12.24
CA SER A 258 -6.50 -19.63 11.26
C SER A 258 -6.08 -20.97 10.65
N VAL A 259 -4.79 -21.12 10.32
CA VAL A 259 -4.25 -22.39 9.79
C VAL A 259 -4.37 -23.51 10.82
N MET A 260 -4.04 -23.22 12.09
CA MET A 260 -4.21 -24.17 13.19
C MET A 260 -5.68 -24.58 13.37
N THR A 261 -6.59 -23.59 13.38
CA THR A 261 -8.04 -23.81 13.50
C THR A 261 -8.55 -24.73 12.39
N ILE A 262 -8.19 -24.45 11.14
CA ILE A 262 -8.60 -25.25 9.97
C ILE A 262 -8.08 -26.69 10.11
N LYS A 263 -6.80 -26.85 10.46
CA LYS A 263 -6.19 -28.18 10.58
C LYS A 263 -6.80 -29.01 11.70
N ILE A 264 -7.07 -28.39 12.84
CA ILE A 264 -7.72 -29.07 13.98
C ILE A 264 -9.16 -29.44 13.63
N LEU A 265 -9.96 -28.52 13.08
CA LEU A 265 -11.34 -28.78 12.69
C LEU A 265 -11.47 -29.91 11.67
N ASP A 266 -10.61 -29.90 10.63
CA ASP A 266 -10.59 -30.92 9.58
C ASP A 266 -10.27 -32.30 10.16
N ASN A 267 -9.22 -32.39 10.98
CA ASN A 267 -8.83 -33.64 11.62
C ASN A 267 -9.91 -34.20 12.57
N LEU A 268 -10.49 -33.33 13.41
CA LEU A 268 -11.53 -33.74 14.34
C LEU A 268 -12.82 -34.18 13.63
N TYR A 269 -13.15 -33.56 12.48
CA TYR A 269 -14.27 -33.97 11.67
C TYR A 269 -14.02 -35.36 11.05
N GLU A 270 -12.85 -35.56 10.45
CA GLU A 270 -12.51 -36.84 9.79
C GLU A 270 -12.44 -38.00 10.79
N MET A 271 -11.83 -37.81 11.97
CA MET A 271 -11.60 -38.87 12.93
C MET A 271 -12.80 -39.16 13.84
N PHE A 272 -13.53 -38.13 14.23
CA PHE A 272 -14.54 -38.23 15.29
C PHE A 272 -15.92 -37.73 14.88
N GLY A 273 -16.08 -37.24 13.65
CA GLY A 273 -17.33 -36.63 13.20
C GLY A 273 -17.70 -35.37 14.02
N ALA A 274 -16.69 -34.66 14.51
CA ALA A 274 -16.88 -33.46 15.32
C ALA A 274 -17.64 -32.38 14.53
N ARG A 275 -18.50 -31.63 15.25
CA ARG A 275 -19.28 -30.55 14.64
C ARG A 275 -18.98 -29.25 15.36
N VAL A 276 -18.62 -28.23 14.59
CA VAL A 276 -18.30 -26.93 15.14
C VAL A 276 -19.52 -26.28 15.79
N MET A 277 -19.29 -25.57 16.91
CA MET A 277 -20.32 -24.84 17.64
C MET A 277 -20.12 -23.33 17.51
N ASN A 278 -18.90 -22.86 17.61
CA ASN A 278 -18.51 -21.47 17.37
C ASN A 278 -17.07 -21.40 16.85
N ILE A 279 -16.71 -20.29 16.23
CA ILE A 279 -15.32 -19.93 15.86
C ILE A 279 -15.17 -18.43 16.08
N ASN A 280 -14.09 -18.05 16.77
CA ASN A 280 -13.63 -16.68 16.87
C ASN A 280 -12.11 -16.69 16.65
N CYS A 281 -11.65 -16.38 15.43
CA CYS A 281 -10.27 -16.50 15.03
C CYS A 281 -9.80 -15.27 14.26
N GLY A 282 -8.77 -14.60 14.80
CA GLY A 282 -8.26 -13.35 14.24
C GLY A 282 -9.25 -12.19 14.38
N ALA A 283 -8.79 -10.96 14.11
CA ALA A 283 -9.59 -9.74 14.30
C ALA A 283 -9.78 -8.96 12.99
N VAL A 284 -8.71 -8.80 12.20
CA VAL A 284 -8.68 -7.94 11.00
C VAL A 284 -8.16 -8.70 9.78
N HIS A 285 -8.65 -8.34 8.60
CA HIS A 285 -8.34 -9.05 7.35
C HIS A 285 -6.88 -8.89 6.89
N ASN A 286 -6.25 -7.75 7.21
CA ASN A 286 -4.85 -7.46 6.90
C ASN A 286 -3.86 -7.88 8.01
N GLY A 287 -4.34 -8.55 9.05
CA GLY A 287 -3.53 -9.10 10.15
C GLY A 287 -3.41 -10.63 10.05
N ILE A 288 -2.21 -11.16 10.30
CA ILE A 288 -2.00 -12.59 10.50
C ILE A 288 -2.66 -12.96 11.84
N ALA A 289 -3.60 -13.91 11.84
CA ALA A 289 -4.34 -14.28 13.04
C ALA A 289 -3.39 -14.83 14.11
N ASN A 290 -3.35 -14.19 15.27
CA ASN A 290 -2.46 -14.53 16.39
C ASN A 290 -3.16 -15.24 17.55
N ASN A 291 -4.48 -15.38 17.48
CA ASN A 291 -5.30 -16.08 18.45
C ASN A 291 -6.53 -16.70 17.82
N THR A 292 -7.07 -17.71 18.47
CA THR A 292 -8.35 -18.33 18.14
C THR A 292 -8.98 -18.94 19.38
N GLU A 293 -10.30 -18.88 19.44
CA GLU A 293 -11.12 -19.68 20.34
C GLU A 293 -12.27 -20.30 19.56
N PHE A 294 -12.43 -21.61 19.63
CA PHE A 294 -13.53 -22.32 19.00
C PHE A 294 -13.98 -23.51 19.82
N SER A 295 -15.19 -23.97 19.59
CA SER A 295 -15.72 -25.14 20.27
C SER A 295 -16.31 -26.13 19.27
N VAL A 296 -16.23 -27.41 19.63
CA VAL A 296 -16.80 -28.51 18.84
C VAL A 296 -17.65 -29.42 19.72
N ALA A 297 -18.72 -29.97 19.15
CA ALA A 297 -19.51 -31.03 19.73
C ALA A 297 -18.95 -32.39 19.25
N VAL A 298 -18.66 -33.28 20.20
CA VAL A 298 -18.15 -34.64 19.96
C VAL A 298 -18.92 -35.64 20.78
N LYS A 299 -18.86 -36.95 20.47
CA LYS A 299 -19.43 -37.98 21.36
C LYS A 299 -18.74 -37.92 22.71
N SER A 300 -19.49 -37.99 23.79
CA SER A 300 -18.96 -37.94 25.15
C SER A 300 -17.93 -39.03 25.43
N SER A 301 -18.10 -40.23 24.79
CA SER A 301 -17.13 -41.32 24.86
C SER A 301 -15.75 -40.98 24.25
N ASP A 302 -15.70 -40.04 23.33
CA ASP A 302 -14.52 -39.75 22.53
C ASP A 302 -13.77 -38.52 23.07
N THR A 303 -14.33 -37.82 24.09
CA THR A 303 -13.81 -36.55 24.61
C THR A 303 -12.31 -36.61 24.96
N GLN A 304 -11.85 -37.66 25.65
CA GLN A 304 -10.44 -37.76 26.02
C GLN A 304 -9.54 -38.01 24.81
N ALA A 305 -9.97 -38.82 23.86
CA ALA A 305 -9.23 -39.04 22.61
C ALA A 305 -9.14 -37.77 21.76
N VAL A 306 -10.23 -36.99 21.71
CA VAL A 306 -10.27 -35.67 21.04
C VAL A 306 -9.29 -34.70 21.67
N LEU A 307 -9.24 -34.58 23.01
CA LEU A 307 -8.29 -33.71 23.70
C LEU A 307 -6.84 -34.13 23.43
N SER A 308 -6.54 -35.43 23.44
CA SER A 308 -5.21 -35.95 23.10
C SER A 308 -4.82 -35.64 21.65
N GLN A 309 -5.76 -35.81 20.72
CA GLN A 309 -5.51 -35.54 19.29
C GLN A 309 -5.25 -34.05 19.04
N ILE A 310 -6.00 -33.15 19.70
CA ILE A 310 -5.76 -31.69 19.62
C ILE A 310 -4.36 -31.38 20.13
N GLN A 311 -3.97 -31.98 21.25
CA GLN A 311 -2.65 -31.79 21.84
C GLN A 311 -1.52 -32.20 20.87
N GLU A 312 -1.66 -33.37 20.21
CA GLU A 312 -0.69 -33.86 19.23
C GLU A 312 -0.54 -32.90 18.03
N ILE A 313 -1.67 -32.36 17.55
CA ILE A 313 -1.65 -31.39 16.43
C ILE A 313 -0.93 -30.10 16.87
N ILE A 314 -1.23 -29.58 18.06
CA ILE A 314 -0.58 -28.35 18.58
C ILE A 314 0.92 -28.58 18.79
N ASP A 315 1.31 -29.72 19.34
CA ASP A 315 2.73 -30.07 19.56
C ASP A 315 3.48 -30.22 18.23
N ALA A 316 2.85 -30.73 17.17
CA ALA A 316 3.41 -30.79 15.83
C ALA A 316 3.68 -29.37 15.28
N PHE A 317 2.76 -28.44 15.46
CA PHE A 317 2.98 -27.03 15.09
C PHE A 317 4.11 -26.39 15.92
N ALA A 318 4.24 -26.71 17.20
CA ALA A 318 5.33 -26.20 18.03
C ALA A 318 6.72 -26.67 17.55
N VAL A 319 6.79 -27.89 16.99
CA VAL A 319 8.04 -28.40 16.37
C VAL A 319 8.30 -27.71 15.02
N GLU A 320 7.28 -27.48 14.20
CA GLU A 320 7.42 -26.84 12.90
C GLU A 320 7.74 -25.35 13.01
N TYR A 321 7.18 -24.67 14.03
CA TYR A 321 7.33 -23.23 14.27
C TYR A 321 8.00 -22.92 15.63
N PRO A 322 9.28 -23.28 15.83
CA PRO A 322 9.95 -23.21 17.15
C PRO A 322 10.17 -21.78 17.66
N LYS A 323 9.94 -20.76 16.83
CA LYS A 323 10.03 -19.33 17.20
C LYS A 323 8.70 -18.74 17.69
N GLU A 324 7.60 -19.48 17.55
CA GLU A 324 6.28 -19.08 18.04
C GLU A 324 6.07 -19.57 19.47
N LYS A 325 5.39 -18.74 20.27
CA LYS A 325 4.98 -19.10 21.62
C LYS A 325 3.52 -19.56 21.57
N ILE A 326 3.29 -20.86 21.46
CA ILE A 326 1.93 -21.40 21.42
C ILE A 326 1.42 -21.62 22.82
N GLU A 327 0.53 -20.76 23.27
CA GLU A 327 -0.25 -20.93 24.51
C GLU A 327 -1.59 -21.58 24.17
N ARG A 328 -2.00 -22.56 24.99
CA ARG A 328 -3.24 -23.32 24.76
C ARG A 328 -4.11 -23.42 26.00
N ASN A 329 -5.41 -23.39 25.79
CA ASN A 329 -6.41 -23.67 26.80
C ASN A 329 -7.41 -24.68 26.22
N LEU A 330 -7.45 -25.88 26.79
CA LEU A 330 -8.34 -26.97 26.38
C LEU A 330 -9.29 -27.30 27.51
N ALA A 331 -10.58 -27.26 27.24
CA ALA A 331 -11.61 -27.56 28.23
C ALA A 331 -12.70 -28.47 27.62
N ALA A 332 -13.24 -29.37 28.45
CA ALA A 332 -14.41 -30.16 28.11
C ALA A 332 -15.55 -29.81 29.05
N GLY A 333 -16.79 -29.86 28.52
CA GLY A 333 -17.99 -29.53 29.28
C GLY A 333 -19.26 -30.12 28.67
N GLU A 334 -20.37 -29.83 29.26
CA GLU A 334 -21.68 -30.22 28.76
C GLU A 334 -22.16 -29.24 27.67
N ILE A 335 -23.04 -29.72 26.82
CA ILE A 335 -23.73 -28.89 25.82
C ILE A 335 -25.08 -28.50 26.43
N GLY A 336 -25.30 -27.20 26.57
CA GLY A 336 -26.59 -26.67 27.03
C GLY A 336 -27.69 -26.80 25.96
N PRO A 337 -28.95 -26.73 26.37
CA PRO A 337 -30.08 -26.88 25.42
C PRO A 337 -30.14 -25.77 24.37
N GLU A 338 -29.60 -24.61 24.68
CA GLU A 338 -29.58 -23.43 23.80
C GLU A 338 -28.26 -23.32 23.01
N ASP A 339 -27.29 -24.22 23.26
CA ASP A 339 -26.01 -24.19 22.55
C ASP A 339 -26.23 -24.52 21.06
N TYR A 340 -25.64 -23.68 20.18
CA TYR A 340 -25.62 -23.95 18.76
C TYR A 340 -24.71 -25.14 18.45
N VAL A 341 -25.18 -26.05 17.59
CA VAL A 341 -24.39 -27.15 17.02
C VAL A 341 -24.58 -27.14 15.51
N CYS A 342 -23.50 -26.91 14.75
CA CYS A 342 -23.54 -26.89 13.31
C CYS A 342 -24.01 -28.24 12.76
N PRO A 343 -24.95 -28.29 11.81
CA PRO A 343 -25.36 -29.55 11.16
C PRO A 343 -24.18 -30.16 10.37
N SER A 344 -24.17 -31.46 10.17
CA SER A 344 -23.11 -32.14 9.43
C SER A 344 -22.91 -31.56 8.03
N SER A 345 -23.99 -31.22 7.32
CA SER A 345 -23.93 -30.58 6.00
C SER A 345 -23.32 -29.17 6.05
N GLY A 346 -23.55 -28.43 7.15
CA GLY A 346 -22.93 -27.13 7.40
C GLY A 346 -21.42 -27.27 7.68
N MET A 347 -21.04 -28.25 8.51
CA MET A 347 -19.64 -28.55 8.81
C MET A 347 -18.86 -28.92 7.55
N GLU A 348 -19.43 -29.77 6.65
CA GLU A 348 -18.83 -30.11 5.37
C GLU A 348 -18.63 -28.89 4.47
N LYS A 349 -19.63 -27.99 4.40
CA LYS A 349 -19.51 -26.75 3.63
C LYS A 349 -18.42 -25.84 4.20
N ILE A 350 -18.38 -25.62 5.51
CA ILE A 350 -17.36 -24.83 6.19
C ILE A 350 -15.96 -25.36 5.87
N LEU A 351 -15.75 -26.67 6.03
CA LEU A 351 -14.45 -27.28 5.74
C LEU A 351 -14.10 -27.20 4.26
N ASN A 352 -15.07 -27.44 3.35
CA ASN A 352 -14.84 -27.31 1.92
C ASN A 352 -14.44 -25.89 1.51
N VAL A 353 -14.99 -24.85 2.17
CA VAL A 353 -14.54 -23.47 1.99
C VAL A 353 -13.13 -23.30 2.54
N LEU A 354 -12.93 -23.58 3.83
CA LEU A 354 -11.68 -23.29 4.53
C LEU A 354 -10.46 -24.01 3.93
N LYS A 355 -10.61 -25.27 3.53
CA LYS A 355 -9.54 -26.08 2.90
C LYS A 355 -9.15 -25.60 1.49
N LYS A 356 -9.99 -24.81 0.82
CA LYS A 356 -9.70 -24.23 -0.51
C LYS A 356 -9.02 -22.88 -0.43
N LEU A 357 -9.05 -22.21 0.72
CA LEU A 357 -8.37 -20.94 0.91
C LEU A 357 -6.84 -21.14 0.94
N LYS A 358 -6.13 -20.28 0.23
CA LYS A 358 -4.67 -20.26 0.24
C LYS A 358 -4.19 -19.44 1.43
N TYR A 359 -3.05 -19.83 1.98
CA TYR A 359 -2.38 -19.10 3.06
C TYR A 359 -0.88 -19.06 2.85
N GLY A 360 -0.25 -17.94 3.26
CA GLY A 360 1.19 -17.76 3.25
C GLY A 360 1.72 -17.20 1.94
N VAL A 361 3.03 -17.32 1.78
CA VAL A 361 3.72 -16.95 0.53
C VAL A 361 3.40 -17.98 -0.55
N ILE A 362 2.95 -17.49 -1.71
CA ILE A 362 2.57 -18.34 -2.86
C ILE A 362 3.67 -18.31 -3.92
N GLU A 363 4.28 -17.12 -4.15
CA GLU A 363 5.33 -16.96 -5.15
C GLU A 363 6.34 -15.89 -4.70
N ILE A 364 7.62 -16.15 -5.02
CA ILE A 364 8.74 -15.25 -4.71
C ILE A 364 9.56 -15.05 -5.98
N GLU A 365 9.97 -13.82 -6.27
CA GLU A 365 10.93 -13.44 -7.28
C GLU A 365 12.19 -12.87 -6.60
N GLY A 366 13.28 -13.60 -6.63
CA GLY A 366 14.47 -13.25 -5.82
C GLY A 366 14.14 -13.26 -4.32
N ASN A 367 14.23 -12.10 -3.68
CA ASN A 367 13.85 -11.92 -2.27
C ASN A 367 12.50 -11.22 -2.08
N HIS A 368 11.77 -10.97 -3.15
CA HIS A 368 10.50 -10.25 -3.12
C HIS A 368 9.32 -11.21 -3.27
N VAL A 369 8.33 -11.09 -2.38
CA VAL A 369 7.09 -11.86 -2.45
C VAL A 369 6.17 -11.24 -3.49
N THR A 370 5.94 -11.96 -4.60
CA THR A 370 5.07 -11.48 -5.69
C THR A 370 3.62 -11.92 -5.53
N LYS A 371 3.35 -12.98 -4.75
CA LYS A 371 1.99 -13.44 -4.46
C LYS A 371 1.92 -14.01 -3.05
N SER A 372 0.91 -13.59 -2.30
CA SER A 372 0.64 -14.10 -0.96
C SER A 372 -0.86 -14.12 -0.65
N SER A 373 -1.24 -14.85 0.39
CA SER A 373 -2.62 -14.91 0.88
C SER A 373 -2.65 -15.04 2.39
N ASN A 374 -3.59 -14.35 3.04
CA ASN A 374 -3.85 -14.40 4.47
C ASN A 374 -5.31 -14.77 4.72
N ILE A 375 -5.57 -15.61 5.72
CA ILE A 375 -6.91 -16.00 6.14
C ILE A 375 -7.18 -15.38 7.52
N SER A 376 -8.01 -14.34 7.59
CA SER A 376 -8.42 -13.65 8.84
C SER A 376 -9.49 -12.59 8.53
N PRO A 377 -10.51 -12.42 9.38
CA PRO A 377 -10.92 -13.35 10.45
C PRO A 377 -11.68 -14.56 9.94
N VAL A 378 -11.79 -15.59 10.78
CA VAL A 378 -12.74 -16.71 10.62
C VAL A 378 -13.72 -16.68 11.80
N SER A 379 -15.01 -16.67 11.52
CA SER A 379 -16.06 -16.55 12.52
C SER A 379 -17.21 -17.52 12.24
N LEU A 380 -17.70 -18.15 13.30
CA LEU A 380 -19.00 -18.79 13.35
C LEU A 380 -19.68 -18.41 14.65
N LYS A 381 -20.79 -17.70 14.57
CA LYS A 381 -21.55 -17.27 15.73
C LYS A 381 -23.05 -17.44 15.45
N ASP A 382 -23.74 -18.17 16.30
CA ASP A 382 -25.20 -18.41 16.19
C ASP A 382 -25.64 -18.88 14.79
N GLY A 383 -24.80 -19.73 14.18
CA GLY A 383 -25.01 -20.27 12.82
C GLY A 383 -24.55 -19.38 11.68
N GLU A 384 -24.17 -18.14 11.93
CA GLU A 384 -23.63 -17.23 10.92
C GLU A 384 -22.13 -17.47 10.76
N PHE A 385 -21.75 -18.08 9.64
CA PHE A 385 -20.37 -18.32 9.24
C PHE A 385 -19.85 -17.21 8.36
N SER A 386 -18.65 -16.74 8.62
CA SER A 386 -17.94 -15.89 7.68
C SER A 386 -16.42 -16.11 7.76
N VAL A 387 -15.75 -15.98 6.63
CA VAL A 387 -14.30 -15.96 6.53
C VAL A 387 -13.87 -14.90 5.53
N LYS A 388 -12.78 -14.19 5.85
CA LYS A 388 -12.10 -13.30 4.90
C LYS A 388 -10.74 -13.86 4.52
N SER A 389 -10.40 -13.72 3.25
CA SER A 389 -9.08 -14.04 2.72
C SER A 389 -8.55 -12.81 1.98
N MET A 390 -7.43 -12.27 2.42
CA MET A 390 -6.75 -11.16 1.77
C MET A 390 -5.60 -11.68 0.93
N MET A 391 -5.68 -11.48 -0.37
CA MET A 391 -4.64 -11.83 -1.33
C MET A 391 -3.91 -10.59 -1.78
N ARG A 392 -2.60 -10.71 -1.93
CA ARG A 392 -1.73 -9.66 -2.43
C ARG A 392 -0.93 -10.16 -3.61
N SER A 393 -0.73 -9.30 -4.59
CA SER A 393 0.11 -9.62 -5.75
C SER A 393 0.64 -8.37 -6.43
N ASP A 394 1.80 -8.48 -7.06
CA ASP A 394 2.33 -7.49 -7.99
C ASP A 394 1.58 -7.49 -9.34
N TYR A 395 0.68 -8.48 -9.56
CA TYR A 395 -0.02 -8.72 -10.83
C TYR A 395 -1.54 -8.63 -10.65
N ASN A 396 -2.16 -7.63 -11.26
CA ASN A 396 -3.61 -7.42 -11.22
C ASN A 396 -4.37 -8.62 -11.80
N GLU A 397 -3.87 -9.21 -12.89
CA GLU A 397 -4.50 -10.36 -13.56
C GLU A 397 -4.64 -11.55 -12.62
N TRP A 398 -3.59 -11.86 -11.85
CA TRP A 398 -3.66 -12.95 -10.88
C TRP A 398 -4.70 -12.71 -9.79
N MET A 399 -4.83 -11.46 -9.30
CA MET A 399 -5.85 -11.12 -8.30
C MET A 399 -7.26 -11.29 -8.86
N LEU A 400 -7.50 -10.88 -10.11
CA LEU A 400 -8.79 -11.08 -10.79
C LEU A 400 -9.09 -12.57 -10.99
N GLU A 401 -8.12 -13.37 -11.44
CA GLU A 401 -8.26 -14.84 -11.53
C GLU A 401 -8.63 -15.50 -10.19
N GLN A 402 -8.02 -15.02 -9.09
CA GLN A 402 -8.38 -15.52 -7.76
C GLN A 402 -9.80 -15.09 -7.36
N ALA A 403 -10.19 -13.84 -7.64
CA ALA A 403 -11.56 -13.38 -7.40
C ALA A 403 -12.57 -14.27 -8.12
N ASP A 404 -12.39 -14.48 -9.43
CA ASP A 404 -13.26 -15.34 -10.24
C ASP A 404 -13.32 -16.77 -9.72
N TYR A 405 -12.16 -17.34 -9.34
CA TYR A 405 -12.09 -18.69 -8.76
C TYR A 405 -12.93 -18.81 -7.49
N TYR A 406 -12.82 -17.88 -6.55
CA TYR A 406 -13.54 -17.96 -5.28
C TYR A 406 -15.01 -17.59 -5.40
N LEU A 407 -15.39 -16.72 -6.34
CA LEU A 407 -16.80 -16.47 -6.67
C LEU A 407 -17.44 -17.74 -7.24
N ALA A 408 -16.79 -18.41 -8.19
CA ALA A 408 -17.26 -19.67 -8.74
C ALA A 408 -17.29 -20.81 -7.68
N LEU A 409 -16.34 -20.84 -6.74
CA LEU A 409 -16.36 -21.76 -5.61
C LEU A 409 -17.60 -21.51 -4.72
N GLY A 410 -17.92 -20.24 -4.45
CA GLY A 410 -19.13 -19.86 -3.72
C GLY A 410 -20.40 -20.42 -4.37
N ASP A 411 -20.54 -20.24 -5.68
CA ASP A 411 -21.67 -20.77 -6.46
C ASP A 411 -21.73 -22.30 -6.39
N SER A 412 -20.59 -22.98 -6.55
CA SER A 412 -20.52 -24.45 -6.53
C SER A 412 -20.91 -25.05 -5.18
N LEU A 413 -20.53 -24.40 -4.08
CA LEU A 413 -20.83 -24.82 -2.71
C LEU A 413 -22.14 -24.25 -2.19
N LYS A 414 -22.80 -23.38 -2.98
CA LYS A 414 -24.02 -22.64 -2.58
C LYS A 414 -23.79 -21.88 -1.27
N VAL A 415 -22.71 -21.10 -1.22
CA VAL A 415 -22.40 -20.14 -0.17
C VAL A 415 -22.22 -18.76 -0.79
N LYS A 416 -22.47 -17.71 -0.03
CA LYS A 416 -22.26 -16.34 -0.53
C LYS A 416 -20.76 -16.05 -0.58
N ALA A 417 -20.28 -15.59 -1.74
CA ALA A 417 -18.91 -15.11 -1.92
C ALA A 417 -18.94 -13.72 -2.55
N ASP A 418 -18.17 -12.79 -2.00
CA ASP A 418 -18.08 -11.40 -2.46
C ASP A 418 -16.61 -10.95 -2.47
N VAL A 419 -16.29 -9.99 -3.35
CA VAL A 419 -15.07 -9.17 -3.24
C VAL A 419 -15.40 -7.97 -2.35
N ALA A 420 -14.90 -7.97 -1.12
CA ALA A 420 -15.26 -6.97 -0.11
C ALA A 420 -14.48 -5.65 -0.25
N SER A 421 -13.23 -5.71 -0.73
CA SER A 421 -12.37 -4.55 -0.96
C SER A 421 -11.17 -4.93 -1.83
N GLY A 422 -10.49 -3.92 -2.38
CA GLY A 422 -9.26 -4.15 -3.13
C GLY A 422 -8.59 -2.85 -3.54
N ASN A 423 -7.30 -2.94 -3.85
CA ASN A 423 -6.52 -1.90 -4.48
C ASN A 423 -5.64 -2.49 -5.59
N PRO A 424 -5.32 -1.73 -6.63
CA PRO A 424 -4.52 -2.21 -7.75
C PRO A 424 -3.07 -2.49 -7.36
N ALA A 425 -2.45 -3.41 -8.09
CA ALA A 425 -1.00 -3.53 -8.15
C ALA A 425 -0.42 -2.50 -9.13
N TRP A 426 0.81 -2.12 -8.85
CA TRP A 426 1.63 -1.36 -9.76
C TRP A 426 3.04 -1.95 -9.78
N TYR A 427 3.54 -2.26 -10.97
CA TYR A 427 4.92 -2.67 -11.15
C TYR A 427 5.44 -2.22 -12.51
N SER A 428 6.58 -1.56 -12.49
CA SER A 428 7.30 -1.15 -13.71
C SER A 428 8.58 -1.98 -13.84
N PRO A 429 8.57 -3.08 -14.62
CA PRO A 429 9.75 -3.91 -14.84
C PRO A 429 10.87 -3.15 -15.58
N THR A 430 10.48 -2.23 -16.46
CA THR A 430 11.41 -1.33 -17.16
C THR A 430 11.43 0.00 -16.46
N ILE A 431 12.62 0.52 -16.16
CA ILE A 431 12.76 1.86 -15.61
C ILE A 431 12.45 2.89 -16.70
N TYR A 432 11.46 3.73 -16.46
CA TYR A 432 11.11 4.81 -17.38
C TYR A 432 12.19 5.90 -17.40
N PRO A 433 12.39 6.61 -18.52
CA PRO A 433 13.44 7.64 -18.64
C PRO A 433 13.40 8.71 -17.54
N MET A 434 12.21 9.22 -17.18
CA MET A 434 12.10 10.21 -16.11
C MET A 434 12.50 9.62 -14.74
N VAL A 435 12.10 8.40 -14.47
CA VAL A 435 12.44 7.70 -13.21
C VAL A 435 13.93 7.40 -13.12
N ALA A 436 14.56 7.03 -14.27
CA ALA A 436 16.01 6.82 -14.35
C ALA A 436 16.78 8.13 -14.10
N MET A 437 16.33 9.24 -14.68
CA MET A 437 16.89 10.58 -14.48
C MET A 437 16.78 11.00 -13.01
N LEU A 438 15.61 10.89 -12.42
CA LEU A 438 15.39 11.22 -11.01
C LEU A 438 16.26 10.36 -10.07
N LYS A 439 16.33 9.05 -10.33
CA LYS A 439 17.16 8.11 -9.58
C LYS A 439 18.63 8.52 -9.57
N GLU A 440 19.15 8.92 -10.73
CA GLU A 440 20.54 9.38 -10.84
C GLU A 440 20.77 10.66 -10.06
N PHE A 441 19.87 11.65 -10.14
CA PHE A 441 19.98 12.88 -9.36
C PHE A 441 19.86 12.62 -7.85
N TYR A 442 19.02 11.67 -7.45
CA TYR A 442 18.89 11.29 -6.05
C TYR A 442 20.13 10.57 -5.53
N ARG A 443 20.69 9.65 -6.34
CA ARG A 443 21.97 8.98 -6.07
C ARG A 443 23.12 9.97 -5.88
N GLU A 444 23.24 10.95 -6.79
CA GLU A 444 24.24 12.01 -6.68
C GLU A 444 24.04 12.86 -5.40
N ALA A 445 22.80 13.20 -5.06
CA ALA A 445 22.48 14.00 -3.88
C ALA A 445 22.81 13.28 -2.58
N LEU A 446 22.58 11.97 -2.51
CA LEU A 446 22.87 11.14 -1.33
C LEU A 446 24.33 10.68 -1.24
N GLY A 447 25.02 10.60 -2.38
CA GLY A 447 26.40 10.09 -2.45
C GLY A 447 26.54 8.57 -2.32
N HIS A 448 25.43 7.82 -2.42
CA HIS A 448 25.40 6.36 -2.39
C HIS A 448 24.28 5.79 -3.29
N ASP A 449 24.30 4.47 -3.53
CA ASP A 449 23.33 3.82 -4.39
C ASP A 449 21.90 3.86 -3.83
N ILE A 450 20.93 3.94 -4.75
CA ILE A 450 19.49 3.96 -4.49
C ILE A 450 18.91 2.56 -4.65
N VAL A 451 18.10 2.16 -3.71
CA VAL A 451 17.38 0.88 -3.74
C VAL A 451 16.09 1.03 -4.54
N ASP A 452 15.94 0.24 -5.61
CA ASP A 452 14.64 0.07 -6.27
C ASP A 452 13.74 -0.76 -5.35
N TYR A 453 12.65 -0.17 -4.88
CA TYR A 453 11.78 -0.76 -3.90
C TYR A 453 10.42 -1.15 -4.49
N ARG A 454 9.92 -2.32 -4.10
CA ARG A 454 8.54 -2.77 -4.34
C ARG A 454 7.87 -2.95 -2.99
N SER A 455 6.84 -2.14 -2.71
CA SER A 455 6.09 -2.20 -1.46
C SER A 455 5.16 -3.43 -1.42
N GLN A 456 5.08 -4.08 -0.26
CA GLN A 456 4.04 -5.08 0.01
C GLN A 456 2.72 -4.44 0.46
N GLY A 457 2.69 -3.13 0.69
CA GLY A 457 1.50 -2.30 0.85
C GLY A 457 1.15 -1.58 -0.44
N GLY A 458 -0.12 -1.21 -0.63
CA GLY A 458 -0.53 -0.35 -1.74
C GLY A 458 0.03 1.06 -1.57
N VAL A 459 0.25 1.74 -2.69
CA VAL A 459 0.57 3.18 -2.75
C VAL A 459 -0.25 3.83 -3.86
N GLU A 460 -0.56 5.11 -3.74
CA GLU A 460 -1.43 5.84 -4.66
C GLU A 460 -0.99 5.84 -6.14
N PRO A 461 0.32 5.82 -6.47
CA PRO A 461 0.79 5.65 -7.85
C PRO A 461 0.16 4.48 -8.61
N ALA A 462 -0.26 3.41 -7.91
CA ALA A 462 -0.95 2.29 -8.55
C ALA A 462 -2.27 2.69 -9.21
N TYR A 463 -3.06 3.56 -8.57
CA TYR A 463 -4.29 4.09 -9.13
C TYR A 463 -4.01 5.06 -10.30
N PHE A 464 -3.00 5.91 -10.17
CA PHE A 464 -2.64 6.86 -11.24
C PHE A 464 -2.20 6.13 -12.52
N CYS A 465 -1.47 5.02 -12.40
CA CYS A 465 -1.10 4.18 -13.53
C CYS A 465 -2.29 3.51 -14.21
N GLN A 466 -3.36 3.19 -13.48
CA GLN A 466 -4.61 2.70 -14.09
C GLN A 466 -5.31 3.79 -14.91
N LEU A 467 -5.31 5.03 -14.41
CA LEU A 467 -5.91 6.17 -15.09
C LEU A 467 -5.12 6.59 -16.33
N ARG A 468 -3.80 6.43 -16.28
CA ARG A 468 -2.88 6.79 -17.35
C ARG A 468 -1.76 5.75 -17.52
N PRO A 469 -1.92 4.75 -18.41
CA PRO A 469 -0.97 3.65 -18.56
C PRO A 469 0.44 4.04 -19.06
N ASP A 470 0.58 5.20 -19.73
CA ASP A 470 1.87 5.75 -20.17
C ASP A 470 2.56 6.65 -19.13
N LEU A 471 1.99 6.72 -17.92
CA LEU A 471 2.51 7.55 -16.82
C LEU A 471 3.88 7.05 -16.38
N GLN A 472 4.86 7.95 -16.39
CA GLN A 472 6.16 7.75 -15.76
C GLN A 472 6.09 8.27 -14.33
N VAL A 473 5.99 7.37 -13.37
CA VAL A 473 5.76 7.70 -11.97
C VAL A 473 6.74 6.97 -11.06
N THR A 474 7.08 7.63 -9.97
CA THR A 474 7.76 7.06 -8.82
C THR A 474 7.29 7.74 -7.54
N CYS A 475 7.55 7.09 -6.41
CA CYS A 475 7.34 7.63 -5.08
C CYS A 475 8.67 7.56 -4.32
N PHE A 476 9.02 8.61 -3.58
CA PHE A 476 10.18 8.66 -2.71
C PHE A 476 10.08 9.83 -1.74
N GLY A 477 10.89 9.84 -0.69
CA GLY A 477 10.86 10.90 0.32
C GLY A 477 12.02 10.80 1.31
N PRO A 478 12.02 11.67 2.33
CA PRO A 478 12.98 11.62 3.44
C PRO A 478 12.67 10.47 4.40
N GLU A 479 13.59 10.20 5.33
CA GLU A 479 13.37 9.25 6.41
C GLU A 479 12.33 9.77 7.41
N ILE A 480 11.29 8.95 7.64
CA ILE A 480 10.28 9.14 8.68
C ILE A 480 10.25 7.86 9.51
N ASN A 481 10.67 7.95 10.76
CA ASN A 481 10.61 6.80 11.67
C ASN A 481 9.28 6.77 12.40
N ASP A 482 8.82 5.55 12.70
CA ASP A 482 7.60 5.29 13.48
C ASP A 482 6.35 6.04 12.94
N ALA A 483 6.25 6.23 11.61
CA ALA A 483 5.05 6.76 10.98
C ALA A 483 3.79 6.06 11.49
N HIS A 484 2.65 6.75 11.51
CA HIS A 484 1.36 6.27 12.03
C HIS A 484 1.34 6.03 13.55
N THR A 485 2.33 6.53 14.29
CA THR A 485 2.35 6.45 15.76
C THR A 485 2.68 7.80 16.38
N SER A 486 2.34 7.98 17.66
CA SER A 486 2.72 9.16 18.44
C SER A 486 4.22 9.35 18.65
N LYS A 487 5.05 8.41 18.14
CA LYS A 487 6.52 8.49 18.14
C LYS A 487 7.09 8.90 16.79
N GLU A 488 6.23 9.24 15.83
CA GLU A 488 6.63 9.68 14.50
C GLU A 488 7.75 10.74 14.57
N THR A 489 8.81 10.55 13.79
CA THR A 489 9.96 11.44 13.77
C THR A 489 10.45 11.63 12.33
N LEU A 490 10.48 12.90 11.89
CA LEU A 490 11.03 13.30 10.60
C LEU A 490 12.53 13.61 10.72
N HIS A 491 13.34 13.11 9.78
CA HIS A 491 14.75 13.43 9.59
C HIS A 491 14.92 14.56 8.56
N ILE A 492 15.24 15.77 9.02
CA ILE A 492 15.34 16.96 8.16
C ILE A 492 16.55 16.88 7.22
N ASP A 493 17.65 16.27 7.66
CA ASP A 493 18.89 16.15 6.89
C ASP A 493 18.76 15.29 5.62
N ASP A 494 17.66 14.58 5.45
CA ASP A 494 17.33 13.84 4.23
C ASP A 494 16.52 14.66 3.22
N VAL A 495 15.83 15.70 3.67
CA VAL A 495 14.98 16.55 2.81
C VAL A 495 15.77 17.23 1.68
N PRO A 496 17.01 17.75 1.87
CA PRO A 496 17.78 18.38 0.80
C PRO A 496 18.01 17.45 -0.41
N ALA A 497 18.25 16.16 -0.17
CA ALA A 497 18.50 15.20 -1.25
C ALA A 497 17.24 14.93 -2.08
N VAL A 498 16.07 14.84 -1.43
CA VAL A 498 14.77 14.69 -2.09
C VAL A 498 14.44 15.94 -2.91
N LEU A 499 14.62 17.14 -2.33
CA LEU A 499 14.43 18.41 -3.02
C LEU A 499 15.36 18.52 -4.23
N LYS A 500 16.65 18.21 -4.08
CA LYS A 500 17.63 18.28 -5.17
C LYS A 500 17.28 17.37 -6.33
N ALA A 501 16.89 16.12 -6.05
CA ALA A 501 16.47 15.17 -7.07
C ALA A 501 15.20 15.66 -7.81
N THR A 502 14.20 16.14 -7.07
CA THR A 502 12.95 16.65 -7.65
C THR A 502 13.18 17.89 -8.51
N VAL A 503 13.89 18.88 -7.99
CA VAL A 503 14.18 20.15 -8.67
C VAL A 503 14.97 19.90 -9.97
N ARG A 504 16.04 19.11 -9.90
CA ARG A 504 16.84 18.78 -11.09
C ARG A 504 16.01 18.03 -12.12
N THR A 505 15.09 17.15 -11.70
CA THR A 505 14.18 16.46 -12.62
C THR A 505 13.25 17.46 -13.32
N LEU A 506 12.67 18.42 -12.59
CA LEU A 506 11.84 19.49 -13.19
C LEU A 506 12.62 20.33 -14.21
N GLN A 507 13.91 20.58 -13.96
CA GLN A 507 14.78 21.39 -14.82
C GLN A 507 15.27 20.64 -16.05
N HIS A 508 15.31 19.30 -16.02
CA HIS A 508 15.90 18.49 -17.09
C HIS A 508 14.88 17.59 -17.83
N VAL A 509 13.63 17.54 -17.39
CA VAL A 509 12.61 16.67 -17.98
C VAL A 509 12.40 16.90 -19.49
N ASN A 510 12.67 18.12 -19.98
CA ASN A 510 12.61 18.46 -21.40
C ASN A 510 13.65 17.71 -22.26
N GLU A 511 14.73 17.18 -21.68
CA GLU A 511 15.76 16.40 -22.36
C GLU A 511 15.29 15.00 -22.74
N LEU A 512 14.15 14.55 -22.17
CA LEU A 512 13.59 13.23 -22.47
C LEU A 512 12.85 13.15 -23.80
N GLY A 513 12.62 14.29 -24.45
CA GLY A 513 11.83 14.37 -25.69
C GLY A 513 10.32 14.17 -25.45
N GLU A 514 9.53 14.33 -26.52
CA GLU A 514 8.09 14.06 -26.49
C GLU A 514 7.78 12.56 -26.46
#